data_3af3d6d8610b43dcbfe371afc92475e8
#
_entry.id   3af3d6d8610b43dcbfe371afc92475e8
#
_cell.length_a   1.000
_cell.length_b   1.000
_cell.length_c   1.000
_cell.angle_alpha   90.00
_cell.angle_beta   90.00
_cell.angle_gamma   90.00
#
_symmetry.space_group_name_H-M   'P 1'
#
loop_
_entity.id
_entity.type
_entity.pdbx_description
1 polymer ?
#
loop_
_entity_poly.entity_id
_entity_poly.type
_entity_poly.pdbx_seq_one_letter_code
_entity_poly.pdbx_strand_id
1 'polypeptide(L)'
;MKLRALKKEDAPGMLEWMHDPDVVKNMQTNFAAKTMDDCLRFIEASRTDSGNLHLAVADDRDEYLGTVSLKHLHGGRAEFAITMRRRAMGTGAAREAMAQMLEKGLKEMGLRSVYWCVSPDNARAVRFYDKNGYPRAAAPAEAAGYSPEQISRYIWYQVSADPGNPIRRV
;
A
#
# COMPACT_ATOMS: atom_id res chain seq x y z
N MET A 1 16.55 -3.56 -1.52
CA MET A 1 15.60 -2.42 -1.53
C MET A 1 15.42 -1.85 -0.12
N LYS A 2 14.94 -0.65 -0.02
CA LYS A 2 14.69 0.02 1.26
C LYS A 2 13.40 0.83 1.22
N LEU A 3 12.78 1.04 2.38
CA LEU A 3 11.71 2.02 2.57
C LEU A 3 12.32 3.33 3.08
N ARG A 4 11.91 4.44 2.51
CA ARG A 4 12.34 5.78 2.92
C ARG A 4 11.24 6.81 2.71
N ALA A 5 11.42 8.01 3.27
CA ALA A 5 10.53 9.13 2.96
C ALA A 5 10.49 9.42 1.46
N LEU A 6 9.35 9.83 0.96
CA LEU A 6 9.21 10.34 -0.40
C LEU A 6 10.01 11.62 -0.58
N LYS A 7 10.60 11.80 -1.74
CA LYS A 7 11.37 13.00 -2.11
C LYS A 7 10.99 13.48 -3.52
N LYS A 8 11.31 14.73 -3.82
CA LYS A 8 10.91 15.37 -5.09
C LYS A 8 11.34 14.56 -6.32
N GLU A 9 12.51 13.94 -6.25
CA GLU A 9 13.08 13.12 -7.32
C GLU A 9 12.24 11.87 -7.63
N ASP A 10 11.32 11.49 -6.73
CA ASP A 10 10.41 10.36 -6.93
C ASP A 10 9.22 10.69 -7.85
N ALA A 11 8.91 11.98 -8.01
CA ALA A 11 7.73 12.43 -8.74
C ALA A 11 7.63 11.89 -10.17
N PRO A 12 8.69 11.87 -10.99
CA PRO A 12 8.61 11.26 -12.33
C PRO A 12 8.23 9.78 -12.31
N GLY A 13 8.77 9.00 -11.37
CA GLY A 13 8.44 7.58 -11.21
C GLY A 13 7.00 7.36 -10.70
N MET A 14 6.49 8.26 -9.88
CA MET A 14 5.08 8.26 -9.47
C MET A 14 4.17 8.53 -10.67
N LEU A 15 4.47 9.55 -11.45
CA LEU A 15 3.68 9.90 -12.62
C LEU A 15 3.69 8.77 -13.66
N GLU A 16 4.81 8.07 -13.80
CA GLU A 16 4.92 6.92 -14.71
C GLU A 16 3.87 5.85 -14.42
N TRP A 17 3.75 5.38 -13.16
CA TRP A 17 2.75 4.35 -12.87
C TRP A 17 1.33 4.91 -12.87
N MET A 18 1.13 6.19 -12.54
CA MET A 18 -0.18 6.84 -12.60
C MET A 18 -0.73 6.89 -14.03
N HIS A 19 0.15 7.01 -15.01
CA HIS A 19 -0.21 7.03 -16.42
C HIS A 19 -0.08 5.66 -17.11
N ASP A 20 0.22 4.61 -16.37
CA ASP A 20 0.25 3.25 -16.91
C ASP A 20 -1.13 2.57 -16.74
N PRO A 21 -1.89 2.39 -17.85
CA PRO A 21 -3.24 1.82 -17.77
C PRO A 21 -3.29 0.43 -17.11
N ASP A 22 -2.27 -0.39 -17.31
CA ASP A 22 -2.23 -1.73 -16.71
C ASP A 22 -2.01 -1.71 -15.20
N VAL A 23 -1.37 -0.66 -14.70
CA VAL A 23 -1.17 -0.47 -13.25
C VAL A 23 -2.44 0.05 -12.59
N VAL A 24 -3.12 1.03 -13.21
CA VAL A 24 -4.20 1.78 -12.56
C VAL A 24 -5.61 1.32 -12.90
N LYS A 25 -5.78 0.39 -13.82
CA LYS A 25 -7.10 -0.04 -14.34
C LYS A 25 -8.10 -0.50 -13.27
N ASN A 26 -7.65 -1.03 -12.16
CA ASN A 26 -8.50 -1.51 -11.07
C ASN A 26 -8.55 -0.54 -9.87
N MET A 27 -7.99 0.65 -10.01
CA MET A 27 -7.95 1.65 -8.95
C MET A 27 -9.13 2.60 -9.05
N GLN A 28 -9.63 3.08 -7.89
CA GLN A 28 -10.80 3.96 -7.84
C GLN A 28 -10.49 5.39 -8.27
N THR A 29 -9.28 5.87 -7.97
CA THR A 29 -8.86 7.23 -8.32
C THR A 29 -8.51 7.32 -9.80
N ASN A 30 -8.93 8.40 -10.46
CA ASN A 30 -8.52 8.68 -11.84
C ASN A 30 -7.07 9.17 -11.87
N PHE A 31 -6.13 8.25 -11.78
CA PHE A 31 -4.71 8.56 -11.81
C PHE A 31 -4.23 9.08 -13.16
N ALA A 32 -4.92 8.72 -14.26
CA ALA A 32 -4.56 9.20 -15.59
C ALA A 32 -4.67 10.72 -15.73
N ALA A 33 -5.52 11.37 -14.92
CA ALA A 33 -5.66 12.82 -14.89
C ALA A 33 -4.63 13.54 -14.01
N LYS A 34 -3.80 12.82 -13.26
CA LYS A 34 -2.80 13.40 -12.37
C LYS A 34 -1.64 14.00 -13.15
N THR A 35 -1.06 15.04 -12.59
CA THR A 35 0.05 15.81 -13.17
C THR A 35 1.31 15.71 -12.30
N MET A 36 2.42 16.20 -12.82
CA MET A 36 3.66 16.32 -12.03
C MET A 36 3.45 17.17 -10.77
N ASP A 37 2.70 18.27 -10.89
CA ASP A 37 2.39 19.12 -9.73
C ASP A 37 1.58 18.38 -8.66
N ASP A 38 0.67 17.50 -9.07
CA ASP A 38 -0.07 16.64 -8.13
C ASP A 38 0.87 15.73 -7.36
N CYS A 39 1.85 15.14 -8.04
CA CYS A 39 2.86 14.29 -7.41
C CYS A 39 3.71 15.07 -6.41
N LEU A 40 4.17 16.26 -6.79
CA LEU A 40 4.97 17.11 -5.91
C LEU A 40 4.19 17.56 -4.67
N ARG A 41 2.91 17.92 -4.83
CA ARG A 41 2.04 18.28 -3.70
C ARG A 41 1.82 17.09 -2.77
N PHE A 42 1.61 15.90 -3.32
CA PHE A 42 1.46 14.68 -2.53
C PHE A 42 2.73 14.39 -1.70
N ILE A 43 3.89 14.50 -2.32
CA ILE A 43 5.18 14.29 -1.63
C ILE A 43 5.35 15.29 -0.49
N GLU A 44 5.08 16.55 -0.72
CA GLU A 44 5.19 17.59 0.31
C GLU A 44 4.21 17.36 1.46
N ALA A 45 2.94 17.04 1.13
CA ALA A 45 1.92 16.78 2.14
C ALA A 45 2.25 15.53 2.97
N SER A 46 2.91 14.53 2.39
CA SER A 46 3.26 13.29 3.09
C SER A 46 4.20 13.50 4.29
N ARG A 47 4.93 14.60 4.30
CA ARG A 47 5.92 14.91 5.35
C ARG A 47 5.27 15.28 6.69
N THR A 48 4.07 15.83 6.66
CA THR A 48 3.37 16.36 7.84
C THR A 48 2.01 15.70 8.07
N ASP A 49 1.69 14.66 7.30
CA ASP A 49 0.42 13.94 7.43
C ASP A 49 0.46 13.04 8.67
N SER A 50 -0.41 13.33 9.64
CA SER A 50 -0.54 12.51 10.86
C SER A 50 -1.54 11.36 10.72
N GLY A 51 -2.38 11.40 9.70
CA GLY A 51 -3.41 10.38 9.44
C GLY A 51 -2.98 9.28 8.48
N ASN A 52 -1.87 9.49 7.78
CA ASN A 52 -1.36 8.54 6.80
C ASN A 52 0.17 8.54 6.79
N LEU A 53 0.74 7.37 6.60
CA LEU A 53 2.18 7.22 6.38
C LEU A 53 2.40 6.74 4.94
N HIS A 54 3.12 7.53 4.15
CA HIS A 54 3.49 7.18 2.77
C HIS A 54 5.00 7.11 2.65
N LEU A 55 5.52 5.97 2.20
CA LEU A 55 6.95 5.76 2.01
C LEU A 55 7.25 5.35 0.57
N ALA A 56 8.43 5.75 0.10
CA ALA A 56 8.98 5.24 -1.15
C ALA A 56 9.57 3.86 -0.92
N VAL A 57 9.34 2.98 -1.88
CA VAL A 57 10.10 1.76 -2.08
C VAL A 57 11.23 2.10 -3.04
N ALA A 58 12.48 1.98 -2.61
CA ALA A 58 13.64 2.33 -3.41
C ALA A 58 14.58 1.14 -3.58
N ASP A 59 15.26 1.08 -4.73
CA ASP A 59 16.29 0.07 -4.98
C ASP A 59 17.62 0.41 -4.32
N ASP A 60 18.66 -0.40 -4.56
CA ASP A 60 19.98 -0.21 -3.98
C ASP A 60 20.70 1.04 -4.49
N ARG A 61 20.24 1.61 -5.61
CA ARG A 61 20.72 2.87 -6.18
C ARG A 61 19.89 4.08 -5.74
N ASP A 62 18.96 3.86 -4.80
CA ASP A 62 18.03 4.86 -4.30
C ASP A 62 16.98 5.30 -5.36
N GLU A 63 16.79 4.53 -6.40
CA GLU A 63 15.77 4.82 -7.41
C GLU A 63 14.39 4.36 -6.94
N TYR A 64 13.39 5.22 -7.11
CA TYR A 64 12.02 4.96 -6.74
C TYR A 64 11.42 3.81 -7.56
N LEU A 65 10.89 2.82 -6.88
CA LEU A 65 10.20 1.66 -7.46
C LEU A 65 8.68 1.69 -7.25
N GLY A 66 8.22 2.37 -6.23
CA GLY A 66 6.81 2.43 -5.88
C GLY A 66 6.56 3.16 -4.57
N THR A 67 5.29 3.22 -4.20
CA THR A 67 4.83 3.80 -2.92
C THR A 67 4.12 2.73 -2.11
N VAL A 68 4.43 2.68 -0.83
CA VAL A 68 3.75 1.85 0.16
C VAL A 68 3.18 2.75 1.25
N SER A 69 1.98 2.43 1.72
CA SER A 69 1.26 3.32 2.63
C SER A 69 0.55 2.56 3.75
N LEU A 70 0.44 3.22 4.89
CA LEU A 70 -0.54 2.93 5.94
C LEU A 70 -1.46 4.14 6.03
N LYS A 71 -2.70 3.97 5.61
CA LYS A 71 -3.70 5.04 5.51
C LYS A 71 -4.75 4.93 6.60
N HIS A 72 -5.46 6.01 6.82
CA HIS A 72 -6.58 6.05 7.76
C HIS A 72 -6.19 5.56 9.16
N LEU A 73 -5.03 6.03 9.64
CA LEU A 73 -4.54 5.74 10.98
C LEU A 73 -5.53 6.22 12.02
N HIS A 74 -6.21 5.29 12.67
CA HIS A 74 -7.22 5.57 13.69
C HIS A 74 -7.48 4.36 14.57
N GLY A 75 -7.58 4.57 15.86
CA GLY A 75 -7.98 3.53 16.80
C GLY A 75 -7.06 2.30 16.83
N GLY A 76 -5.77 2.48 16.56
CA GLY A 76 -4.80 1.37 16.48
C GLY A 76 -4.91 0.53 15.22
N ARG A 77 -5.54 1.04 14.16
CA ARG A 77 -5.72 0.38 12.87
C ARG A 77 -5.27 1.26 11.73
N ALA A 78 -4.93 0.66 10.61
CA ALA A 78 -4.61 1.35 9.37
C ALA A 78 -4.96 0.48 8.17
N GLU A 79 -5.17 1.13 7.02
CA GLU A 79 -5.35 0.46 5.74
C GLU A 79 -4.01 0.45 4.99
N PHE A 80 -3.57 -0.73 4.59
CA PHE A 80 -2.39 -0.91 3.76
C PHE A 80 -2.70 -0.64 2.28
N ALA A 81 -1.77 0.02 1.60
CA ALA A 81 -1.79 0.16 0.15
C ALA A 81 -0.38 0.09 -0.41
N ILE A 82 -0.26 -0.46 -1.62
CA ILE A 82 1.01 -0.53 -2.34
C ILE A 82 0.76 -0.35 -3.83
N THR A 83 1.59 0.45 -4.47
CA THR A 83 1.61 0.59 -5.93
C THR A 83 3.05 0.60 -6.41
N MET A 84 3.36 -0.27 -7.35
CA MET A 84 4.71 -0.41 -7.90
C MET A 84 4.74 -0.01 -9.37
N ARG A 85 5.86 0.58 -9.80
CA ARG A 85 6.16 0.76 -11.23
C ARG A 85 6.20 -0.61 -11.90
N ARG A 86 5.78 -0.67 -13.16
CA ARG A 86 5.77 -1.93 -13.94
C ARG A 86 7.11 -2.66 -13.90
N ARG A 87 8.20 -1.93 -14.03
CA ARG A 87 9.56 -2.52 -14.03
C ARG A 87 9.95 -3.20 -12.72
N ALA A 88 9.32 -2.84 -11.63
CA ALA A 88 9.58 -3.45 -10.31
C ALA A 88 8.77 -4.74 -10.09
N MET A 89 7.80 -5.01 -10.94
CA MET A 89 6.95 -6.19 -10.83
C MET A 89 7.75 -7.46 -11.13
N GLY A 90 7.52 -8.50 -10.33
CA GLY A 90 8.24 -9.78 -10.47
C GLY A 90 9.66 -9.80 -9.90
N THR A 91 10.14 -8.71 -9.30
CA THR A 91 11.49 -8.62 -8.72
C THR A 91 11.56 -9.05 -7.25
N GLY A 92 10.43 -9.27 -6.60
CA GLY A 92 10.34 -9.50 -5.16
C GLY A 92 10.27 -8.23 -4.30
N ALA A 93 10.43 -7.06 -4.92
CA ALA A 93 10.42 -5.77 -4.19
C ALA A 93 9.08 -5.50 -3.50
N ALA A 94 7.96 -5.81 -4.15
CA ALA A 94 6.63 -5.63 -3.55
C ALA A 94 6.44 -6.50 -2.30
N ARG A 95 6.88 -7.76 -2.35
CA ARG A 95 6.79 -8.69 -1.22
C ARG A 95 7.59 -8.18 -0.02
N GLU A 96 8.80 -7.74 -0.27
CA GLU A 96 9.68 -7.24 0.78
C GLU A 96 9.18 -5.91 1.35
N ALA A 97 8.75 -4.99 0.48
CA ALA A 97 8.18 -3.71 0.90
C ALA A 97 6.93 -3.89 1.78
N MET A 98 6.04 -4.78 1.39
CA MET A 98 4.84 -5.10 2.16
C MET A 98 5.18 -5.66 3.53
N ALA A 99 6.09 -6.63 3.59
CA ALA A 99 6.52 -7.24 4.86
C ALA A 99 7.13 -6.18 5.80
N GLN A 100 7.99 -5.31 5.30
CA GLN A 100 8.61 -4.25 6.09
C GLN A 100 7.59 -3.22 6.58
N MET A 101 6.64 -2.84 5.71
CA MET A 101 5.61 -1.85 6.09
C MET A 101 4.64 -2.38 7.14
N LEU A 102 4.22 -3.64 7.01
CA LEU A 102 3.37 -4.29 8.02
C LEU A 102 4.12 -4.43 9.35
N GLU A 103 5.39 -4.82 9.32
CA GLU A 103 6.22 -4.89 10.53
C GLU A 103 6.35 -3.52 11.19
N LYS A 104 6.59 -2.48 10.41
CA LYS A 104 6.65 -1.11 10.90
C LYS A 104 5.35 -0.71 11.60
N GLY A 105 4.22 -0.95 10.98
CA GLY A 105 2.91 -0.63 11.56
C GLY A 105 2.64 -1.38 12.87
N LEU A 106 2.83 -2.68 12.85
CA LEU A 106 2.45 -3.54 13.98
C LEU A 106 3.45 -3.50 15.13
N LYS A 107 4.76 -3.38 14.85
CA LYS A 107 5.80 -3.41 15.89
C LYS A 107 6.27 -2.03 16.32
N GLU A 108 6.60 -1.15 15.35
CA GLU A 108 7.17 0.16 15.67
C GLU A 108 6.08 1.18 16.02
N MET A 109 4.98 1.19 15.27
CA MET A 109 3.88 2.15 15.48
C MET A 109 2.84 1.65 16.49
N GLY A 110 2.91 0.40 16.91
CA GLY A 110 2.02 -0.17 17.90
C GLY A 110 0.58 -0.39 17.42
N LEU A 111 0.36 -0.50 16.11
CA LEU A 111 -0.97 -0.80 15.58
C LEU A 111 -1.41 -2.21 16.00
N ARG A 112 -2.71 -2.37 16.28
CA ARG A 112 -3.29 -3.67 16.60
C ARG A 112 -3.57 -4.51 15.38
N SER A 113 -3.94 -3.86 14.28
CA SER A 113 -4.23 -4.53 13.02
C SER A 113 -4.03 -3.62 11.82
N VAL A 114 -3.76 -4.24 10.68
CA VAL A 114 -3.68 -3.60 9.36
C VAL A 114 -4.56 -4.40 8.42
N TYR A 115 -5.40 -3.72 7.67
CA TYR A 115 -6.32 -4.34 6.70
C TYR A 115 -6.12 -3.74 5.31
N TRP A 116 -6.57 -4.44 4.30
CA TRP A 116 -6.65 -3.94 2.93
C TRP A 116 -7.65 -4.76 2.14
N CYS A 117 -7.99 -4.28 0.98
CA CYS A 117 -8.87 -4.99 0.08
C CYS A 117 -8.35 -4.92 -1.36
N VAL A 118 -8.91 -5.79 -2.18
CA VAL A 118 -8.60 -5.83 -3.60
C VAL A 118 -9.85 -6.23 -4.39
N SER A 119 -10.02 -5.61 -5.56
CA SER A 119 -11.06 -6.04 -6.49
C SER A 119 -10.82 -7.50 -6.92
N PRO A 120 -11.85 -8.35 -6.94
CA PRO A 120 -11.71 -9.72 -7.45
C PRO A 120 -11.28 -9.77 -8.93
N ASP A 121 -11.49 -8.68 -9.67
CA ASP A 121 -11.03 -8.54 -11.06
C ASP A 121 -9.51 -8.37 -11.17
N ASN A 122 -8.86 -7.97 -10.09
CA ASN A 122 -7.41 -7.86 -10.01
C ASN A 122 -6.78 -9.21 -9.62
N ALA A 123 -6.87 -10.17 -10.53
CA ALA A 123 -6.40 -11.53 -10.28
C ALA A 123 -4.91 -11.61 -9.90
N ARG A 124 -4.10 -10.68 -10.40
CA ARG A 124 -2.68 -10.62 -10.07
C ARG A 124 -2.45 -10.28 -8.61
N ALA A 125 -3.12 -9.25 -8.11
CA ALA A 125 -3.00 -8.86 -6.71
C ALA A 125 -3.58 -9.93 -5.78
N VAL A 126 -4.71 -10.52 -6.12
CA VAL A 126 -5.30 -11.63 -5.34
C VAL A 126 -4.29 -12.77 -5.21
N ARG A 127 -3.72 -13.21 -6.32
CA ARG A 127 -2.69 -14.27 -6.29
C ARG A 127 -1.49 -13.88 -5.45
N PHE A 128 -1.04 -12.63 -5.54
CA PHE A 128 0.08 -12.12 -4.76
C PHE A 128 -0.19 -12.23 -3.26
N TYR A 129 -1.33 -11.76 -2.79
CA TYR A 129 -1.66 -11.81 -1.37
C TYR A 129 -1.85 -13.24 -0.87
N ASP A 130 -2.59 -14.07 -1.61
CA ASP A 130 -2.83 -15.47 -1.21
C ASP A 130 -1.54 -16.29 -1.22
N LYS A 131 -0.70 -16.12 -2.24
CA LYS A 131 0.58 -16.82 -2.35
C LYS A 131 1.54 -16.46 -1.22
N ASN A 132 1.51 -15.22 -0.75
CA ASN A 132 2.34 -14.78 0.36
C ASN A 132 1.74 -15.09 1.74
N GLY A 133 0.62 -15.82 1.79
CA GLY A 133 0.06 -16.33 3.02
C GLY A 133 -0.72 -15.31 3.85
N TYR A 134 -1.11 -14.19 3.27
CA TYR A 134 -1.91 -13.20 3.99
C TYR A 134 -3.34 -13.71 4.21
N PRO A 135 -3.87 -13.66 5.44
CA PRO A 135 -5.18 -14.22 5.72
C PRO A 135 -6.29 -13.31 5.19
N ARG A 136 -7.27 -13.92 4.54
CA ARG A 136 -8.52 -13.23 4.19
C ARG A 136 -9.33 -13.00 5.46
N ALA A 137 -10.08 -11.92 5.48
CA ALA A 137 -10.87 -11.51 6.63
C ALA A 137 -12.17 -10.85 6.18
N ALA A 138 -13.10 -10.65 7.10
CA ALA A 138 -14.26 -9.82 6.85
C ALA A 138 -13.84 -8.34 6.72
N ALA A 139 -14.60 -7.56 5.97
CA ALA A 139 -14.39 -6.12 5.89
C ALA A 139 -14.48 -5.50 7.30
N PRO A 140 -13.56 -4.59 7.65
CA PRO A 140 -13.69 -3.89 8.93
C PRO A 140 -14.91 -2.97 8.91
N ALA A 141 -15.56 -2.82 10.05
CA ALA A 141 -16.74 -1.95 10.20
C ALA A 141 -16.47 -0.48 9.83
N GLU A 142 -15.20 -0.09 9.92
CA GLU A 142 -14.72 1.29 9.74
C GLU A 142 -14.01 1.51 8.41
N ALA A 143 -14.29 0.69 7.39
CA ALA A 143 -13.65 0.80 6.08
C ALA A 143 -14.05 2.13 5.40
N ALA A 144 -13.22 3.15 5.59
CA ALA A 144 -13.48 4.48 5.06
C ALA A 144 -13.29 4.53 3.54
N GLY A 145 -14.16 5.26 2.84
CA GLY A 145 -14.03 5.50 1.40
C GLY A 145 -14.56 4.40 0.50
N TYR A 146 -15.21 3.38 1.05
CA TYR A 146 -15.81 2.28 0.28
C TYR A 146 -17.31 2.30 0.33
N SER A 147 -17.98 2.09 -0.82
CA SER A 147 -19.42 1.90 -0.88
C SER A 147 -19.82 0.54 -0.30
N PRO A 148 -21.09 0.36 0.12
CA PRO A 148 -21.60 -0.95 0.56
C PRO A 148 -21.37 -2.06 -0.49
N GLU A 149 -21.51 -1.74 -1.77
CA GLU A 149 -21.28 -2.68 -2.87
C GLU A 149 -19.79 -3.10 -2.96
N GLN A 150 -18.88 -2.15 -2.82
CA GLN A 150 -17.46 -2.41 -2.81
C GLN A 150 -17.04 -3.26 -1.60
N ILE A 151 -17.59 -2.94 -0.42
CA ILE A 151 -17.34 -3.72 0.80
C ILE A 151 -17.76 -5.16 0.59
N SER A 152 -18.93 -5.39 0.01
CA SER A 152 -19.48 -6.73 -0.25
C SER A 152 -18.73 -7.49 -1.35
N ARG A 153 -18.27 -6.78 -2.39
CA ARG A 153 -17.67 -7.38 -3.58
C ARG A 153 -16.18 -7.65 -3.43
N TYR A 154 -15.45 -6.76 -2.74
CA TYR A 154 -13.99 -6.83 -2.64
C TYR A 154 -13.54 -7.97 -1.72
N ILE A 155 -12.34 -8.46 -1.98
CA ILE A 155 -11.67 -9.44 -1.14
C ILE A 155 -10.87 -8.67 -0.08
N TRP A 156 -11.13 -8.97 1.18
CA TRP A 156 -10.50 -8.30 2.32
C TRP A 156 -9.45 -9.18 2.97
N TYR A 157 -8.41 -8.54 3.44
CA TYR A 157 -7.29 -9.14 4.17
C TYR A 157 -7.05 -8.37 5.46
N GLN A 158 -6.55 -9.06 6.45
CA GLN A 158 -6.16 -8.41 7.70
C GLN A 158 -5.03 -9.19 8.38
N VAL A 159 -4.07 -8.45 8.90
CA VAL A 159 -3.05 -8.96 9.82
C VAL A 159 -3.17 -8.25 11.16
N SER A 160 -2.97 -8.97 12.25
CA SER A 160 -3.09 -8.44 13.60
C SER A 160 -1.79 -8.63 14.35
N ALA A 161 -1.47 -7.67 15.24
CA ALA A 161 -0.41 -7.84 16.20
C ALA A 161 -0.88 -8.86 17.24
N ASP A 162 -0.08 -9.89 17.47
CA ASP A 162 -0.35 -10.87 18.51
C ASP A 162 0.53 -10.53 19.70
N PRO A 163 -0.04 -10.21 20.91
CA PRO A 163 0.77 -9.96 22.08
C PRO A 163 1.62 -11.18 22.40
N GLY A 164 2.91 -11.12 22.11
CA GLY A 164 3.87 -12.20 22.38
C GLY A 164 4.23 -13.10 21.20
N ASN A 165 3.65 -12.89 20.00
CA ASN A 165 4.06 -13.58 18.78
C ASN A 165 4.42 -12.57 17.69
N PRO A 166 5.62 -12.68 17.07
CA PRO A 166 5.92 -11.92 15.88
C PRO A 166 4.95 -12.32 14.75
N ILE A 167 4.72 -11.40 13.81
CA ILE A 167 3.96 -11.68 12.59
C ILE A 167 4.43 -13.01 12.03
N ARG A 168 3.55 -14.00 11.98
CA ARG A 168 3.89 -15.26 11.32
C ARG A 168 4.07 -14.96 9.84
N ARG A 169 5.32 -14.90 9.42
CA ARG A 169 5.66 -15.02 8.00
C ARG A 169 5.46 -16.49 7.64
N VAL A 170 4.45 -16.73 6.85
CA VAL A 170 4.32 -18.05 6.22
C VAL A 170 5.22 -18.07 5.00
#